data_b5cc9931c6b7c16e0522a3f5f5d43e3c
#
_entry.id   b5cc9931c6b7c16e0522a3f5f5d43e3c
#
_cell.length_a   1.000
_cell.length_b   1.000
_cell.length_c   1.000
_cell.angle_alpha   90.00
_cell.angle_beta   90.00
_cell.angle_gamma   90.00
#
_symmetry.space_group_name_H-M   'P 1'
#
loop_
_entity.id
_entity.type
_entity.pdbx_description
1 polymer ?
#
loop_
_entity_poly.entity_id
_entity_poly.type
_entity_poly.pdbx_seq_one_letter_code
_entity_poly.pdbx_strand_id
1 'polypeptide(L)'
;MKVLLVAVNAKYIHSNPAVYCLRAYAAEFQEYIEIAEYTMNNRIEAILADLFQRRPQVIAFSCYIWNWKVIQELLPEIPKVMPGIHIWLGGPEVSFCAGALLKEYPELTGILRGEGEESFRLLVESYVAGVLDWS
;
A
#
# COMPACT_ATOMS: atom_id res chain seq x y z
N MET A 1 11.85 -8.34 -7.46
CA MET A 1 10.82 -7.30 -7.31
C MET A 1 9.73 -7.78 -6.35
N LYS A 2 9.44 -7.02 -5.33
CA LYS A 2 8.37 -7.34 -4.39
C LYS A 2 7.45 -6.14 -4.20
N VAL A 3 6.17 -6.33 -4.49
CA VAL A 3 5.10 -5.39 -4.18
C VAL A 3 4.38 -5.89 -2.94
N LEU A 4 4.37 -5.10 -1.89
CA LEU A 4 3.75 -5.47 -0.63
C LEU A 4 2.40 -4.77 -0.52
N LEU A 5 1.32 -5.56 -0.52
CA LEU A 5 -0.03 -5.06 -0.23
C LEU A 5 -0.22 -5.06 1.29
N VAL A 6 -0.47 -3.90 1.85
CA VAL A 6 -0.59 -3.74 3.29
C VAL A 6 -2.02 -3.41 3.68
N ALA A 7 -2.56 -4.19 4.60
CA ALA A 7 -3.87 -3.94 5.22
C ALA A 7 -3.66 -3.73 6.72
N VAL A 8 -4.25 -2.66 7.26
CA VAL A 8 -4.31 -2.44 8.69
C VAL A 8 -5.77 -2.64 9.10
N ASN A 9 -6.03 -3.75 9.74
CA ASN A 9 -7.38 -4.18 10.06
C ASN A 9 -7.88 -3.59 11.38
N ALA A 10 -9.21 -3.48 11.50
CA ALA A 10 -9.82 -3.12 12.76
C ALA A 10 -9.56 -4.22 13.81
N LYS A 11 -9.68 -3.83 15.09
CA LYS A 11 -9.28 -4.65 16.23
C LYS A 11 -9.77 -6.10 16.20
N TYR A 12 -10.98 -6.34 15.72
CA TYR A 12 -11.59 -7.68 15.74
C TYR A 12 -11.76 -8.30 14.36
N ILE A 13 -11.18 -7.70 13.33
CA ILE A 13 -11.22 -8.22 11.97
C ILE A 13 -9.86 -8.82 11.67
N HIS A 14 -9.84 -10.11 11.33
CA HIS A 14 -8.61 -10.87 11.13
C HIS A 14 -8.13 -10.92 9.68
N SER A 15 -8.92 -10.47 8.72
CA SER A 15 -8.49 -10.41 7.34
C SER A 15 -9.19 -9.27 6.60
N ASN A 16 -8.59 -8.84 5.51
CA ASN A 16 -9.11 -7.79 4.65
C ASN A 16 -9.32 -8.37 3.25
N PRO A 17 -10.57 -8.65 2.86
CA PRO A 17 -10.83 -9.24 1.54
C PRO A 17 -10.31 -8.41 0.37
N ALA A 18 -10.25 -7.09 0.53
CA ALA A 18 -9.83 -6.22 -0.56
C ALA A 18 -8.42 -6.52 -1.06
N VAL A 19 -7.46 -6.73 -0.14
CA VAL A 19 -6.07 -7.02 -0.56
C VAL A 19 -5.96 -8.39 -1.23
N TYR A 20 -6.74 -9.36 -0.77
CA TYR A 20 -6.75 -10.68 -1.40
C TYR A 20 -7.41 -10.65 -2.78
N CYS A 21 -8.45 -9.83 -2.95
CA CYS A 21 -9.07 -9.63 -4.26
C CYS A 21 -8.12 -8.94 -5.23
N LEU A 22 -7.38 -7.96 -4.78
CA LEU A 22 -6.39 -7.28 -5.61
C LEU A 22 -5.32 -8.26 -6.09
N ARG A 23 -4.79 -9.08 -5.20
CA ARG A 23 -3.80 -10.08 -5.57
C ARG A 23 -4.38 -11.14 -6.51
N ALA A 24 -5.61 -11.58 -6.25
CA ALA A 24 -6.27 -12.57 -7.10
C ALA A 24 -6.53 -12.03 -8.50
N TYR A 25 -6.93 -10.76 -8.62
CA TYR A 25 -7.14 -10.14 -9.93
C TYR A 25 -5.83 -10.03 -10.72
N ALA A 26 -4.72 -9.82 -10.03
CA ALA A 26 -3.39 -9.74 -10.63
C ALA A 26 -2.67 -11.11 -10.58
N ALA A 27 -3.41 -12.20 -10.75
CA ALA A 27 -2.90 -13.57 -10.58
C ALA A 27 -1.65 -13.87 -11.43
N GLU A 28 -1.54 -13.28 -12.62
CA GLU A 28 -0.39 -13.46 -13.49
C GLU A 28 0.92 -12.92 -12.88
N PHE A 29 0.82 -12.04 -11.86
CA PHE A 29 1.96 -11.44 -11.18
C PHE A 29 2.04 -11.84 -9.70
N GLN A 30 1.34 -12.90 -9.28
CA GLN A 30 1.28 -13.28 -7.87
C GLN A 30 2.64 -13.51 -7.22
N GLU A 31 3.61 -13.99 -7.98
CA GLU A 31 4.96 -14.23 -7.44
C GLU A 31 5.66 -12.94 -6.98
N TYR A 32 5.21 -11.78 -7.47
CA TYR A 32 5.76 -10.48 -7.10
C TYR A 32 4.97 -9.78 -6.00
N ILE A 33 3.82 -10.35 -5.60
CA ILE A 33 2.89 -9.70 -4.67
C ILE A 33 2.84 -10.46 -3.35
N GLU A 34 3.18 -9.78 -2.26
CA GLU A 34 3.05 -10.31 -0.91
C GLU A 34 1.99 -9.50 -0.16
N ILE A 35 1.24 -10.15 0.71
CA ILE A 35 0.23 -9.48 1.55
C ILE A 35 0.75 -9.43 2.98
N ALA A 36 0.70 -8.25 3.59
CA ALA A 36 1.00 -8.06 5.00
C ALA A 36 -0.24 -7.49 5.70
N GLU A 37 -0.68 -8.14 6.75
CA GLU A 37 -1.82 -7.69 7.53
C GLU A 37 -1.39 -7.35 8.95
N TYR A 38 -1.81 -6.17 9.39
CA TYR A 38 -1.60 -5.69 10.75
C TYR A 38 -2.95 -5.31 11.33
N THR A 39 -2.99 -5.03 12.62
CA THR A 39 -4.20 -4.51 13.25
C THR A 39 -3.93 -3.12 13.81
N MET A 40 -5.00 -2.39 14.11
CA MET A 40 -4.88 -1.07 14.72
C MET A 40 -4.29 -1.12 16.14
N ASN A 41 -4.17 -2.32 16.72
CA ASN A 41 -3.53 -2.53 18.02
C ASN A 41 -2.01 -2.68 17.91
N ASN A 42 -1.48 -2.93 16.73
CA ASN A 42 -0.04 -3.01 16.54
C ASN A 42 0.60 -1.63 16.73
N ARG A 43 1.75 -1.60 17.36
CA ARG A 43 2.50 -0.35 17.50
C ARG A 43 3.11 0.04 16.16
N ILE A 44 3.21 1.34 15.93
CA ILE A 44 3.81 1.87 14.70
C ILE A 44 5.22 1.32 14.51
N GLU A 45 6.02 1.27 15.58
CA GLU A 45 7.39 0.75 15.51
C GLU A 45 7.44 -0.72 15.11
N ALA A 46 6.47 -1.50 15.58
CA ALA A 46 6.41 -2.94 15.23
C ALA A 46 6.04 -3.12 13.76
N ILE A 47 5.11 -2.32 13.26
CA ILE A 47 4.74 -2.36 11.84
C ILE A 47 5.93 -1.97 10.97
N LEU A 48 6.63 -0.89 11.32
CA LEU A 48 7.81 -0.44 10.58
C LEU A 48 8.91 -1.51 10.56
N ALA A 49 9.16 -2.16 11.69
CA ALA A 49 10.16 -3.22 11.76
C ALA A 49 9.80 -4.41 10.85
N ASP A 50 8.53 -4.81 10.84
CA ASP A 50 8.09 -5.91 9.99
C ASP A 50 8.16 -5.54 8.50
N LEU A 51 7.74 -4.32 8.14
CA LEU A 51 7.86 -3.83 6.77
C LEU A 51 9.33 -3.84 6.31
N PHE A 52 10.23 -3.38 7.17
CA PHE A 52 11.66 -3.36 6.86
C PHE A 52 12.21 -4.78 6.63
N GLN A 53 11.80 -5.73 7.45
CA GLN A 53 12.25 -7.11 7.34
C GLN A 53 11.76 -7.79 6.04
N ARG A 54 10.60 -7.40 5.54
CA ARG A 54 10.05 -7.95 4.30
C ARG A 54 10.75 -7.44 3.05
N ARG A 55 11.49 -6.35 3.15
CA ARG A 55 12.29 -5.75 2.06
C ARG A 55 11.53 -5.54 0.77
N PRO A 56 10.39 -4.84 0.79
CA PRO A 56 9.66 -4.56 -0.45
C PRO A 56 10.32 -3.44 -1.25
N GLN A 57 10.07 -3.41 -2.54
CA GLN A 57 10.42 -2.28 -3.40
C GLN A 57 9.26 -1.30 -3.50
N VAL A 58 8.04 -1.82 -3.37
CA VAL A 58 6.80 -1.04 -3.45
C VAL A 58 5.89 -1.44 -2.31
N ILE A 59 5.30 -0.45 -1.63
CA ILE A 59 4.27 -0.67 -0.62
C ILE A 59 2.98 -0.04 -1.11
N ALA A 60 1.89 -0.79 -1.07
CA ALA A 60 0.57 -0.29 -1.41
C ALA A 60 -0.37 -0.51 -0.21
N PHE A 61 -0.88 0.58 0.34
CA PHE A 61 -1.80 0.55 1.48
C PHE A 61 -3.25 0.56 1.01
N SER A 62 -4.09 -0.25 1.66
CA SER A 62 -5.54 -0.21 1.50
C SER A 62 -6.11 0.71 2.59
N CYS A 63 -6.65 1.85 2.18
CA CYS A 63 -7.04 2.93 3.09
C CYS A 63 -8.55 2.99 3.30
N TYR A 64 -8.96 2.94 4.56
CA TYR A 64 -10.35 3.06 4.99
C TYR A 64 -10.43 4.10 6.10
N ILE A 65 -11.65 4.51 6.45
CA ILE A 65 -11.85 5.53 7.48
C ILE A 65 -11.25 5.11 8.84
N TRP A 66 -11.33 3.81 9.17
CA TRP A 66 -10.87 3.31 10.47
C TRP A 66 -9.35 3.17 10.58
N ASN A 67 -8.63 3.05 9.46
CA ASN A 67 -7.18 2.86 9.51
C ASN A 67 -6.38 4.04 8.99
N TRP A 68 -7.04 5.07 8.48
CA TRP A 68 -6.37 6.19 7.84
C TRP A 68 -5.39 6.90 8.78
N LYS A 69 -5.78 7.06 10.04
CA LYS A 69 -4.91 7.71 11.02
C LYS A 69 -3.60 6.95 11.23
N VAL A 70 -3.68 5.63 11.32
CA VAL A 70 -2.48 4.78 11.48
C VAL A 70 -1.59 4.91 10.25
N ILE A 71 -2.17 4.87 9.06
CA ILE A 71 -1.42 5.02 7.83
C ILE A 71 -0.75 6.40 7.76
N GLN A 72 -1.45 7.46 8.16
CA GLN A 72 -0.86 8.80 8.21
C GLN A 72 0.36 8.87 9.13
N GLU A 73 0.34 8.15 10.23
CA GLU A 73 1.48 8.08 11.15
C GLU A 73 2.65 7.30 10.56
N LEU A 74 2.37 6.29 9.73
CA LEU A 74 3.41 5.49 9.09
C LEU A 74 4.11 6.23 7.95
N LEU A 75 3.37 7.03 7.18
CA LEU A 75 3.88 7.62 5.94
C LEU A 75 5.20 8.39 6.11
N PRO A 76 5.35 9.30 7.08
CA PRO A 76 6.62 10.03 7.22
C PRO A 76 7.75 9.16 7.78
N GLU A 77 7.43 8.05 8.43
CA GLU A 77 8.43 7.21 9.06
C GLU A 77 9.02 6.17 8.11
N ILE A 78 8.25 5.71 7.12
CA ILE A 78 8.69 4.66 6.20
C ILE A 78 9.97 5.03 5.43
N PRO A 79 10.08 6.22 4.82
CA PRO A 79 11.32 6.58 4.11
C PRO A 79 12.54 6.70 5.01
N LYS A 80 12.36 6.89 6.31
CA LYS A 80 13.47 6.96 7.27
C LYS A 80 14.14 5.60 7.44
N VAL A 81 13.38 4.53 7.34
CA VAL A 81 13.92 3.16 7.48
C VAL A 81 14.14 2.48 6.13
N MET A 82 13.45 2.93 5.09
CA MET A 82 13.55 2.36 3.74
C MET A 82 13.66 3.49 2.70
N PRO A 83 14.83 4.14 2.60
CA PRO A 83 15.01 5.23 1.63
C PRO A 83 14.78 4.76 0.19
N GLY A 84 14.09 5.57 -0.60
CA GLY A 84 13.85 5.28 -2.01
C GLY A 84 12.68 4.34 -2.28
N ILE A 85 11.98 3.89 -1.26
CA ILE A 85 10.83 3.02 -1.46
C ILE A 85 9.67 3.79 -2.12
N HIS A 86 8.92 3.08 -2.95
CA HIS A 86 7.71 3.62 -3.58
C HIS A 86 6.49 3.28 -2.73
N ILE A 87 5.68 4.29 -2.42
CA ILE A 87 4.49 4.14 -1.58
C ILE A 87 3.26 4.55 -2.36
N TRP A 88 2.27 3.67 -2.42
CA TRP A 88 0.99 3.90 -3.07
C TRP A 88 -0.13 3.73 -2.07
N LEU A 89 -1.17 4.54 -2.24
CA LEU A 89 -2.40 4.43 -1.47
C LEU A 89 -3.55 4.06 -2.39
N GLY A 90 -4.48 3.27 -1.88
CA GLY A 90 -5.72 2.96 -2.56
C GLY A 90 -6.83 2.80 -1.55
N GLY A 91 -8.06 2.61 -2.02
CA GLY A 91 -9.22 2.44 -1.16
C GLY A 91 -10.11 3.67 -1.09
N PRO A 92 -11.29 3.53 -0.46
CA PRO A 92 -12.31 4.59 -0.51
C PRO A 92 -11.91 5.89 0.20
N GLU A 93 -11.10 5.82 1.25
CA GLU A 93 -10.76 7.00 2.04
C GLU A 93 -9.91 8.01 1.27
N VAL A 94 -9.11 7.55 0.32
CA VAL A 94 -8.15 8.41 -0.38
C VAL A 94 -8.57 8.75 -1.81
N SER A 95 -9.61 8.12 -2.33
CA SER A 95 -9.99 8.26 -3.73
C SER A 95 -10.45 9.68 -4.12
N PHE A 96 -11.08 10.40 -3.18
CA PHE A 96 -11.68 11.70 -3.49
C PHE A 96 -10.73 12.88 -3.34
N CYS A 97 -9.63 12.72 -2.63
CA CYS A 97 -8.72 13.84 -2.33
C CYS A 97 -7.27 13.52 -2.72
N ALA A 98 -7.10 12.71 -3.76
CA ALA A 98 -5.77 12.23 -4.17
C ALA A 98 -4.79 13.37 -4.45
N GLY A 99 -5.21 14.41 -5.15
CA GLY A 99 -4.34 15.55 -5.47
C GLY A 99 -3.83 16.28 -4.24
N ALA A 100 -4.71 16.51 -3.26
CA ALA A 100 -4.36 17.17 -2.02
C ALA A 100 -3.41 16.30 -1.19
N LEU A 101 -3.66 15.00 -1.14
CA LEU A 101 -2.82 14.06 -0.39
C LEU A 101 -1.42 13.96 -0.97
N LEU A 102 -1.28 13.96 -2.29
CA LEU A 102 0.03 13.93 -2.93
C LEU A 102 0.86 15.16 -2.59
N LYS A 103 0.22 16.30 -2.39
CA LYS A 103 0.92 17.53 -1.97
C LYS A 103 1.27 17.50 -0.49
N GLU A 104 0.38 16.97 0.35
CA GLU A 104 0.58 16.92 1.80
C GLU A 104 1.63 15.88 2.20
N TYR A 105 1.69 14.76 1.47
CA TYR A 105 2.61 13.66 1.78
C TYR A 105 3.57 13.46 0.61
N PRO A 106 4.71 14.19 0.59
CA PRO A 106 5.66 14.09 -0.52
C PRO A 106 6.33 12.73 -0.65
N GLU A 107 6.29 11.90 0.39
CA GLU A 107 6.80 10.53 0.35
C GLU A 107 5.97 9.59 -0.52
N LEU A 108 4.75 9.97 -0.90
CA LEU A 108 3.89 9.16 -1.75
C LEU A 108 4.36 9.17 -3.19
N THR A 109 4.37 7.99 -3.82
CA THR A 109 4.61 7.85 -5.25
C THR A 109 3.32 8.13 -6.03
N GLY A 110 2.18 7.67 -5.51
CA GLY A 110 0.89 7.91 -6.16
C GLY A 110 -0.28 7.34 -5.38
N ILE A 111 -1.47 7.54 -5.93
CA ILE A 111 -2.72 7.06 -5.36
C ILE A 111 -3.53 6.40 -6.46
N LEU A 112 -4.04 5.19 -6.18
CA LEU A 112 -4.94 4.47 -7.06
C LEU A 112 -6.38 4.87 -6.73
N ARG A 113 -7.09 5.38 -7.72
CA ARG A 113 -8.48 5.82 -7.57
C ARG A 113 -9.46 4.72 -7.94
N GLY A 114 -10.67 4.80 -7.39
CA GLY A 114 -11.77 3.89 -7.71
C GLY A 114 -11.61 2.52 -7.07
N GLU A 115 -12.13 1.49 -7.73
CA GLU A 115 -12.10 0.14 -7.20
C GLU A 115 -10.69 -0.47 -7.13
N GLY A 116 -9.80 -0.02 -7.97
CA GLY A 116 -8.39 -0.30 -7.85
C GLY A 116 -7.88 -1.62 -8.43
N GLU A 117 -8.75 -2.57 -8.72
CA GLU A 117 -8.32 -3.91 -9.17
C GLU A 117 -7.52 -3.86 -10.47
N GLU A 118 -8.09 -3.25 -11.51
CA GLU A 118 -7.39 -3.12 -12.79
C GLU A 118 -6.20 -2.15 -12.68
N SER A 119 -6.38 -1.05 -11.96
CA SER A 119 -5.30 -0.09 -11.74
C SER A 119 -4.14 -0.71 -11.01
N PHE A 120 -4.41 -1.54 -10.01
CA PHE A 120 -3.38 -2.26 -9.28
C PHE A 120 -2.65 -3.26 -10.18
N ARG A 121 -3.38 -4.03 -10.98
CA ARG A 121 -2.79 -4.99 -11.92
C ARG A 121 -1.84 -4.27 -12.89
N LEU A 122 -2.29 -3.16 -13.46
CA LEU A 122 -1.47 -2.35 -14.38
C LEU A 122 -0.24 -1.77 -13.68
N LEU A 123 -0.40 -1.38 -12.42
CA LEU A 123 0.71 -0.87 -11.63
C LEU A 123 1.80 -1.95 -11.44
N VAL A 124 1.40 -3.15 -11.04
CA VAL A 124 2.34 -4.26 -10.86
C VAL A 124 3.01 -4.62 -12.19
N GLU A 125 2.23 -4.67 -13.27
CA GLU A 125 2.77 -4.92 -14.60
C GLU A 125 3.85 -3.92 -14.95
N SER A 126 3.62 -2.63 -14.68
CA SER A 126 4.59 -1.57 -14.95
C SER A 126 5.90 -1.78 -14.17
N TYR A 127 5.80 -2.15 -12.90
CA TYR A 127 7.00 -2.41 -12.10
C TYR A 127 7.77 -3.63 -12.58
N VAL A 128 7.05 -4.70 -12.93
CA VAL A 128 7.68 -5.93 -13.42
C VAL A 128 8.37 -5.67 -14.77
N ALA A 129 7.75 -4.88 -15.63
CA ALA A 129 8.30 -4.54 -16.95
C ALA A 129 9.38 -3.44 -16.89
N GLY A 130 9.50 -2.73 -15.78
CA GLY A 130 10.44 -1.62 -15.64
C GLY A 130 10.00 -0.34 -16.33
N VAL A 131 8.73 -0.24 -16.73
CA VAL A 131 8.16 0.96 -17.37
C VAL A 131 7.41 1.75 -16.29
N LEU A 132 7.98 2.87 -15.86
CA LEU A 132 7.47 3.63 -14.73
C LEU A 132 6.87 4.98 -15.14
N ASP A 133 5.89 4.95 -16.03
CA ASP A 133 5.16 6.13 -16.45
C ASP A 133 3.71 6.03 -16.01
N TRP A 134 3.32 6.87 -15.06
CA TRP A 134 1.97 6.89 -14.49
C TRP A 134 1.23 8.21 -14.76
N SER A 135 1.64 8.94 -15.74
CA SER A 135 1.03 10.21 -16.12
C SER A 135 -0.42 10.07 -16.65
#